data_5eff2e44b3216b157924c9fdcbcd5e3d
#
_entry.id   5eff2e44b3216b157924c9fdcbcd5e3d
#
_cell.length_a   1.000
_cell.length_b   1.000
_cell.length_c   1.000
_cell.angle_alpha   90.00
_cell.angle_beta   90.00
_cell.angle_gamma   90.00
#
_symmetry.space_group_name_H-M   'P 1'
#
loop_
_entity.id
_entity.type
_entity.pdbx_description
1 polymer ?
#
loop_
_entity_poly.entity_id
_entity_poly.type
_entity_poly.pdbx_seq_one_letter_code
_entity_poly.pdbx_strand_id
1 'polypeptide(L)'
;MSDRFVATDADGLQHHNGHRRRWPLPVLEAGGWRPGDVVEPDEHGTPVVLDADQLLDELGECVFLAEPAGEAGAARLVAATSWSEKQAAAFALDCVEHILEIVPGSAEAELPDGGSLGEIIASARQYLDNGTSTDTHRLGFVSRIAAARRLRRESTAIGDAAFTAAAQAEGQGVDIMSDPAWETLAAARDAVLAAVEAVRHVAFPFLAERETRRYEAHEERKVAEVDQVDTPWGRFAVGGAGPKYAPSWVAARDAAERSRQAAADLNGPPAGEAERSWQVGRLVERLRAE
;
A
#
# COMPACT_ATOMS: atom_id res chain seq x y z
N MET A 1 -17.15 -16.12 13.84
CA MET A 1 -17.29 -15.55 12.48
C MET A 1 -16.09 -14.64 12.28
N SER A 2 -15.35 -14.78 11.19
CA SER A 2 -14.26 -13.84 10.85
C SER A 2 -14.87 -12.53 10.35
N ASP A 3 -14.30 -11.40 10.78
CA ASP A 3 -14.69 -10.09 10.29
C ASP A 3 -14.52 -10.03 8.78
N ARG A 4 -15.41 -9.30 8.12
CA ARG A 4 -15.39 -9.04 6.69
C ARG A 4 -15.29 -7.56 6.46
N PHE A 5 -14.59 -7.17 5.41
CA PHE A 5 -14.24 -5.78 5.15
C PHE A 5 -14.51 -5.37 3.70
N VAL A 6 -14.70 -4.08 3.50
CA VAL A 6 -14.69 -3.42 2.18
C VAL A 6 -13.78 -2.20 2.28
N ALA A 7 -12.86 -2.07 1.35
CA ALA A 7 -12.03 -0.88 1.19
C ALA A 7 -12.59 0.01 0.09
N THR A 8 -12.74 1.30 0.34
CA THR A 8 -13.29 2.29 -0.60
C THR A 8 -12.50 3.59 -0.55
N ASP A 9 -12.83 4.52 -1.46
CA ASP A 9 -12.53 5.94 -1.28
C ASP A 9 -13.49 6.60 -0.27
N ALA A 10 -13.32 7.91 -0.05
CA ALA A 10 -14.16 8.68 0.87
C ALA A 10 -15.64 8.73 0.44
N ASP A 11 -15.93 8.58 -0.84
CA ASP A 11 -17.29 8.61 -1.41
C ASP A 11 -17.96 7.22 -1.43
N GLY A 12 -17.29 6.20 -0.90
CA GLY A 12 -17.78 4.82 -0.87
C GLY A 12 -17.61 4.08 -2.19
N LEU A 13 -16.72 4.52 -3.08
CA LEU A 13 -16.44 3.83 -4.33
C LEU A 13 -15.32 2.81 -4.13
N GLN A 14 -15.64 1.54 -4.30
CA GLN A 14 -14.67 0.44 -4.34
C GLN A 14 -14.13 0.26 -5.75
N HIS A 15 -12.81 0.12 -5.85
CA HIS A 15 -12.12 -0.25 -7.09
C HIS A 15 -11.54 -1.66 -6.92
N HIS A 16 -12.00 -2.60 -7.74
CA HIS A 16 -11.49 -3.98 -7.69
C HIS A 16 -11.45 -4.58 -9.09
N ASN A 17 -10.30 -5.08 -9.51
CA ASN A 17 -10.08 -5.73 -10.81
C ASN A 17 -10.65 -4.94 -12.02
N GLY A 18 -10.47 -3.62 -12.03
CA GLY A 18 -10.95 -2.74 -13.10
C GLY A 18 -12.45 -2.42 -13.04
N HIS A 19 -13.18 -2.96 -12.07
CA HIS A 19 -14.59 -2.63 -11.84
C HIS A 19 -14.72 -1.59 -10.73
N ARG A 20 -15.77 -0.76 -10.85
CA ARG A 20 -16.13 0.26 -9.87
C ARG A 20 -17.49 -0.05 -9.30
N ARG A 21 -17.59 -0.09 -7.98
CA ARG A 21 -18.87 -0.30 -7.31
C ARG A 21 -19.04 0.71 -6.19
N ARG A 22 -20.18 1.39 -6.20
CA ARG A 22 -20.55 2.31 -5.11
C ARG A 22 -21.27 1.56 -4.01
N TRP A 23 -20.78 1.74 -2.80
CA TRP A 23 -21.39 1.22 -1.60
C TRP A 23 -22.14 2.33 -0.86
N PRO A 24 -23.43 2.11 -0.49
CA PRO A 24 -24.12 2.99 0.45
C PRO A 24 -23.43 2.98 1.79
N LEU A 25 -22.97 4.16 2.24
CA LEU A 25 -22.17 4.27 3.46
C LEU A 25 -23.05 4.12 4.71
N PRO A 26 -22.57 3.50 5.78
CA PRO A 26 -23.24 3.47 7.06
C PRO A 26 -23.21 4.86 7.69
N VAL A 27 -24.24 5.17 8.51
CA VAL A 27 -24.39 6.48 9.16
C VAL A 27 -24.24 6.31 10.66
N LEU A 28 -23.38 7.12 11.28
CA LEU A 28 -23.26 7.15 12.74
C LEU A 28 -24.41 7.97 13.35
N GLU A 29 -25.23 7.34 14.16
CA GLU A 29 -26.34 7.93 14.90
C GLU A 29 -26.08 7.88 16.42
N ALA A 30 -26.91 8.53 17.24
CA ALA A 30 -26.75 8.59 18.68
C ALA A 30 -26.75 7.19 19.37
N GLY A 31 -27.34 6.17 18.74
CA GLY A 31 -27.39 4.78 19.25
C GLY A 31 -26.35 3.84 18.65
N GLY A 32 -25.45 4.32 17.79
CA GLY A 32 -24.46 3.53 17.07
C GLY A 32 -24.59 3.63 15.56
N TRP A 33 -23.96 2.71 14.84
CA TRP A 33 -23.98 2.69 13.39
C TRP A 33 -25.32 2.18 12.84
N ARG A 34 -25.95 2.96 11.95
CA ARG A 34 -27.02 2.48 11.08
C ARG A 34 -26.39 1.96 9.80
N PRO A 35 -26.57 0.66 9.47
CA PRO A 35 -26.01 0.07 8.25
C PRO A 35 -26.47 0.79 6.98
N GLY A 36 -25.62 0.77 5.98
CA GLY A 36 -25.99 1.17 4.61
C GLY A 36 -27.01 0.21 3.98
N ASP A 37 -27.55 0.62 2.85
CA ASP A 37 -28.46 -0.24 2.06
C ASP A 37 -27.70 -1.46 1.52
N VAL A 38 -28.46 -2.52 1.21
CA VAL A 38 -27.90 -3.77 0.66
C VAL A 38 -27.45 -3.54 -0.77
N VAL A 39 -26.28 -4.03 -1.11
CA VAL A 39 -25.74 -4.08 -2.46
C VAL A 39 -25.95 -5.49 -3.01
N GLU A 40 -26.77 -5.61 -4.03
CA GLU A 40 -27.07 -6.85 -4.72
C GLU A 40 -26.02 -7.14 -5.82
N PRO A 41 -25.83 -8.42 -6.19
CA PRO A 41 -25.12 -8.77 -7.41
C PRO A 41 -25.77 -8.11 -8.65
N ASP A 42 -24.95 -7.65 -9.57
CA ASP A 42 -25.37 -7.02 -10.83
C ASP A 42 -24.62 -7.62 -12.03
N GLU A 43 -24.73 -7.00 -13.20
CA GLU A 43 -24.04 -7.41 -14.42
C GLU A 43 -22.50 -7.38 -14.32
N HIS A 44 -21.95 -6.65 -13.32
CA HIS A 44 -20.51 -6.59 -13.02
C HIS A 44 -20.07 -7.64 -11.99
N GLY A 45 -21.00 -8.45 -11.48
CA GLY A 45 -20.76 -9.56 -10.57
C GLY A 45 -21.25 -9.32 -9.14
N THR A 46 -20.73 -10.16 -8.23
CA THR A 46 -21.01 -10.09 -6.79
C THR A 46 -20.24 -8.94 -6.13
N PRO A 47 -20.82 -8.26 -5.12
CA PRO A 47 -20.08 -7.33 -4.26
C PRO A 47 -18.84 -7.98 -3.66
N VAL A 48 -17.68 -7.32 -3.77
CA VAL A 48 -16.42 -7.86 -3.26
C VAL A 48 -16.27 -7.49 -1.79
N VAL A 49 -16.33 -8.52 -0.95
CA VAL A 49 -16.14 -8.43 0.50
C VAL A 49 -14.90 -9.24 0.86
N LEU A 50 -13.95 -8.61 1.51
CA LEU A 50 -12.61 -9.11 1.78
C LEU A 50 -12.51 -9.70 3.18
N ASP A 51 -11.74 -10.75 3.37
CA ASP A 51 -11.20 -11.07 4.69
C ASP A 51 -9.97 -10.20 4.99
N ALA A 52 -9.42 -10.31 6.18
CA ALA A 52 -8.31 -9.45 6.59
C ALA A 52 -7.02 -9.71 5.79
N ASP A 53 -6.83 -10.94 5.30
CA ASP A 53 -5.68 -11.30 4.46
C ASP A 53 -5.77 -10.66 3.07
N GLN A 54 -6.94 -10.72 2.46
CA GLN A 54 -7.22 -10.06 1.17
C GLN A 54 -7.19 -8.53 1.31
N LEU A 55 -7.71 -7.99 2.42
CA LEU A 55 -7.71 -6.55 2.69
C LEU A 55 -6.29 -5.96 2.71
N LEU A 56 -5.30 -6.71 3.17
CA LEU A 56 -3.91 -6.25 3.22
C LEU A 56 -3.38 -5.80 1.84
N ASP A 57 -3.83 -6.44 0.76
CA ASP A 57 -3.44 -6.10 -0.61
C ASP A 57 -4.36 -5.05 -1.26
N GLU A 58 -5.53 -4.77 -0.65
CA GLU A 58 -6.59 -3.91 -1.19
C GLU A 58 -6.89 -2.69 -0.29
N LEU A 59 -5.93 -2.29 0.55
CA LEU A 59 -6.11 -1.12 1.44
C LEU A 59 -6.52 0.11 0.66
N GLY A 60 -7.59 0.77 1.11
CA GLY A 60 -8.13 2.01 0.54
C GLY A 60 -8.08 3.18 1.53
N GLU A 61 -8.64 4.31 1.13
CA GLU A 61 -8.76 5.50 1.97
C GLU A 61 -9.61 5.22 3.20
N CYS A 62 -10.74 4.51 2.99
CA CYS A 62 -11.67 4.08 4.04
C CYS A 62 -11.78 2.57 4.08
N VAL A 63 -11.96 2.01 5.26
CA VAL A 63 -12.24 0.59 5.48
C VAL A 63 -13.48 0.45 6.34
N PHE A 64 -14.42 -0.36 5.88
CA PHE A 64 -15.69 -0.61 6.55
C PHE A 64 -15.83 -2.08 6.92
N LEU A 65 -16.50 -2.35 8.03
CA LEU A 65 -17.02 -3.68 8.34
C LEU A 65 -18.22 -3.96 7.42
N ALA A 66 -18.27 -5.19 6.90
CA ALA A 66 -19.34 -5.65 6.03
C ALA A 66 -19.95 -6.95 6.53
N GLU A 67 -21.21 -7.19 6.20
CA GLU A 67 -21.87 -8.45 6.46
C GLU A 67 -22.66 -8.94 5.23
N PRO A 68 -22.82 -10.24 5.05
CA PRO A 68 -23.77 -10.80 4.08
C PRO A 68 -25.19 -10.32 4.38
N ALA A 69 -25.96 -9.99 3.35
CA ALA A 69 -27.32 -9.48 3.51
C ALA A 69 -28.20 -9.97 2.36
N GLY A 70 -29.47 -10.31 2.64
CA GLY A 70 -30.42 -10.71 1.61
C GLY A 70 -30.08 -12.01 0.89
N GLU A 71 -30.05 -11.97 -0.44
CA GLU A 71 -29.80 -13.13 -1.30
C GLU A 71 -28.30 -13.52 -1.33
N ALA A 72 -28.02 -14.72 -1.85
CA ALA A 72 -26.64 -15.23 -1.95
C ALA A 72 -25.76 -14.27 -2.77
N GLY A 73 -24.71 -13.77 -2.12
CA GLY A 73 -23.75 -12.85 -2.73
C GLY A 73 -24.05 -11.36 -2.50
N ALA A 74 -25.20 -11.00 -1.92
CA ALA A 74 -25.49 -9.63 -1.49
C ALA A 74 -24.76 -9.30 -0.18
N ALA A 75 -24.42 -8.03 0.02
CA ALA A 75 -23.74 -7.55 1.21
C ALA A 75 -24.10 -6.11 1.54
N ARG A 76 -23.84 -5.68 2.78
CA ARG A 76 -23.95 -4.27 3.19
C ARG A 76 -22.82 -3.87 4.11
N LEU A 77 -22.52 -2.58 4.15
CA LEU A 77 -21.61 -1.98 5.12
C LEU A 77 -22.36 -1.75 6.45
N VAL A 78 -21.77 -2.15 7.55
CA VAL A 78 -22.42 -2.07 8.87
C VAL A 78 -21.82 -0.99 9.76
N ALA A 79 -20.52 -0.72 9.65
CA ALA A 79 -19.84 0.32 10.41
C ALA A 79 -18.54 0.75 9.72
N ALA A 80 -18.11 1.98 9.95
CA ALA A 80 -16.73 2.35 9.66
C ALA A 80 -15.80 1.72 10.71
N THR A 81 -14.56 1.40 10.30
CA THR A 81 -13.49 1.03 11.21
C THR A 81 -12.76 2.28 11.70
N SER A 82 -11.77 2.12 12.57
CA SER A 82 -10.85 3.22 12.97
C SER A 82 -9.81 3.57 11.89
N TRP A 83 -9.86 2.93 10.73
CA TRP A 83 -8.91 3.18 9.65
C TRP A 83 -8.91 4.64 9.20
N SER A 84 -7.74 5.22 9.10
CA SER A 84 -7.50 6.60 8.74
C SER A 84 -6.07 6.74 8.21
N GLU A 85 -5.72 7.87 7.65
CA GLU A 85 -4.33 8.16 7.25
C GLU A 85 -3.34 7.95 8.40
N LYS A 86 -3.71 8.33 9.63
CA LYS A 86 -2.89 8.10 10.82
C LYS A 86 -2.71 6.61 11.12
N GLN A 87 -3.78 5.82 11.01
CA GLN A 87 -3.71 4.37 11.22
C GLN A 87 -2.93 3.67 10.11
N ALA A 88 -3.08 4.12 8.86
CA ALA A 88 -2.29 3.63 7.73
C ALA A 88 -0.78 3.89 7.95
N ALA A 89 -0.42 5.11 8.36
CA ALA A 89 0.97 5.45 8.68
C ALA A 89 1.50 4.65 9.89
N ALA A 90 0.68 4.45 10.92
CA ALA A 90 1.05 3.64 12.08
C ALA A 90 1.27 2.18 11.71
N PHE A 91 0.41 1.62 10.87
CA PHE A 91 0.55 0.25 10.36
C PHE A 91 1.82 0.10 9.50
N ALA A 92 2.11 1.06 8.62
CA ALA A 92 3.35 1.06 7.84
C ALA A 92 4.60 1.05 8.74
N LEU A 93 4.61 1.86 9.81
CA LEU A 93 5.70 1.87 10.78
C LEU A 93 5.81 0.55 11.53
N ASP A 94 4.69 -0.06 11.94
CA ASP A 94 4.70 -1.37 12.60
C ASP A 94 5.37 -2.42 11.73
N CYS A 95 5.01 -2.50 10.43
CA CYS A 95 5.61 -3.44 9.48
C CYS A 95 7.13 -3.26 9.37
N VAL A 96 7.57 -2.01 9.32
CA VAL A 96 8.98 -1.69 9.16
C VAL A 96 9.77 -1.92 10.44
N GLU A 97 9.25 -1.53 11.60
CA GLU A 97 9.90 -1.82 12.88
C GLU A 97 10.12 -3.32 13.05
N HIS A 98 9.10 -4.13 12.73
CA HIS A 98 9.21 -5.58 12.78
C HIS A 98 10.28 -6.12 11.82
N ILE A 99 10.35 -5.63 10.58
CA ILE A 99 11.36 -6.13 9.63
C ILE A 99 12.76 -5.67 9.98
N LEU A 100 12.96 -4.49 10.56
CA LEU A 100 14.26 -4.02 11.04
C LEU A 100 14.79 -4.87 12.21
N GLU A 101 13.92 -5.49 13.00
CA GLU A 101 14.30 -6.46 14.04
C GLU A 101 14.73 -7.82 13.45
N ILE A 102 14.12 -8.22 12.33
CA ILE A 102 14.37 -9.52 11.68
C ILE A 102 15.61 -9.48 10.79
N VAL A 103 15.82 -8.39 10.02
CA VAL A 103 16.92 -8.28 9.05
C VAL A 103 18.18 -7.73 9.73
N PRO A 104 19.23 -8.55 9.90
CA PRO A 104 20.45 -8.12 10.60
C PRO A 104 21.12 -6.91 9.93
N GLY A 105 21.50 -5.91 10.73
CA GLY A 105 22.21 -4.72 10.27
C GLY A 105 21.34 -3.73 9.48
N SER A 106 20.05 -4.00 9.31
CA SER A 106 19.18 -3.09 8.55
C SER A 106 18.91 -1.79 9.30
N ALA A 107 18.77 -1.83 10.62
CA ALA A 107 18.53 -0.62 11.43
C ALA A 107 19.71 0.38 11.35
N GLU A 108 20.94 -0.10 11.23
CA GLU A 108 22.18 0.66 11.12
C GLU A 108 22.49 1.09 9.67
N ALA A 109 21.76 0.55 8.69
CA ALA A 109 22.01 0.87 7.27
C ALA A 109 21.84 2.37 6.99
N GLU A 110 22.86 2.93 6.35
CA GLU A 110 22.93 4.38 6.09
C GLU A 110 21.97 4.85 5.00
N LEU A 111 21.40 6.02 5.24
CA LEU A 111 20.69 6.82 4.26
C LEU A 111 21.62 7.83 3.58
N PRO A 112 21.26 8.38 2.40
CA PRO A 112 22.08 9.37 1.72
C PRO A 112 22.35 10.66 2.48
N ASP A 113 21.66 10.89 3.60
CA ASP A 113 21.84 12.03 4.51
C ASP A 113 22.81 11.74 5.67
N GLY A 114 23.40 10.53 5.70
CA GLY A 114 24.34 10.07 6.73
C GLY A 114 23.67 9.54 8.00
N GLY A 115 22.36 9.50 8.06
CA GLY A 115 21.64 8.85 9.18
C GLY A 115 21.21 7.43 8.88
N SER A 116 20.83 6.67 9.91
CA SER A 116 20.40 5.27 9.76
C SER A 116 18.92 5.11 9.49
N LEU A 117 18.53 3.91 9.00
CA LEU A 117 17.12 3.53 8.82
C LEU A 117 16.37 3.51 10.16
N GLY A 118 16.99 3.01 11.23
CA GLY A 118 16.39 3.00 12.57
C GLY A 118 16.10 4.39 13.11
N GLU A 119 17.03 5.34 12.94
CA GLU A 119 16.83 6.72 13.37
C GLU A 119 15.66 7.42 12.67
N ILE A 120 15.51 7.23 11.35
CA ILE A 120 14.40 7.87 10.63
C ILE A 120 13.04 7.27 11.02
N ILE A 121 12.98 5.97 11.30
CA ILE A 121 11.74 5.32 11.77
C ILE A 121 11.41 5.80 13.20
N ALA A 122 12.36 5.90 14.08
CA ALA A 122 12.14 6.45 15.43
C ALA A 122 11.61 7.89 15.36
N SER A 123 12.19 8.73 14.49
CA SER A 123 11.70 10.10 14.25
C SER A 123 10.28 10.13 13.68
N ALA A 124 9.95 9.22 12.75
CA ALA A 124 8.64 9.10 12.15
C ALA A 124 7.59 8.64 13.19
N ARG A 125 7.94 7.67 14.03
CA ARG A 125 7.09 7.21 15.14
C ARG A 125 6.84 8.34 16.14
N GLN A 126 7.87 9.03 16.59
CA GLN A 126 7.76 10.16 17.49
C GLN A 126 6.82 11.25 16.94
N TYR A 127 6.91 11.53 15.63
CA TYR A 127 6.01 12.48 14.99
C TYR A 127 4.55 11.99 15.03
N LEU A 128 4.31 10.73 14.70
CA LEU A 128 2.96 10.16 14.65
C LEU A 128 2.28 10.16 16.03
N ASP A 129 3.07 9.90 17.10
CA ASP A 129 2.58 9.81 18.46
C ASP A 129 2.35 11.20 19.09
N ASN A 130 3.25 12.15 18.88
CA ASN A 130 3.30 13.41 19.59
C ASN A 130 2.92 14.64 18.73
N GLY A 131 2.74 14.47 17.41
CA GLY A 131 2.49 15.57 16.46
C GLY A 131 3.71 16.48 16.24
N THR A 132 4.85 16.18 16.87
CA THR A 132 6.09 16.94 16.75
C THR A 132 7.28 15.99 16.61
N SER A 133 8.18 16.28 15.68
CA SER A 133 9.48 15.63 15.59
C SER A 133 10.55 16.73 15.62
N THR A 134 11.65 16.45 16.29
CA THR A 134 12.84 17.29 16.24
C THR A 134 13.44 17.39 14.84
N ASP A 135 12.98 16.53 13.92
CA ASP A 135 13.59 16.36 12.59
C ASP A 135 12.58 16.30 11.44
N THR A 136 11.59 17.23 11.46
CA THR A 136 10.58 17.34 10.37
C THR A 136 11.23 17.58 8.99
N HIS A 137 12.38 18.27 8.97
CA HIS A 137 13.13 18.51 7.73
C HIS A 137 13.67 17.20 7.15
N ARG A 138 14.19 16.32 8.01
CA ARG A 138 14.70 15.01 7.62
C ARG A 138 13.60 14.09 7.10
N LEU A 139 12.44 14.04 7.78
CA LEU A 139 11.26 13.33 7.29
C LEU A 139 10.86 13.81 5.90
N GLY A 140 10.83 15.11 5.67
CA GLY A 140 10.53 15.70 4.36
C GLY A 140 11.60 15.42 3.30
N PHE A 141 12.88 15.31 3.67
CA PHE A 141 13.97 14.96 2.78
C PHE A 141 13.91 13.49 2.39
N VAL A 142 13.79 12.59 3.37
CA VAL A 142 13.72 11.13 3.15
C VAL A 142 12.47 10.76 2.36
N SER A 143 11.32 11.39 2.59
CA SER A 143 10.11 11.17 1.78
C SER A 143 10.28 11.56 0.31
N ARG A 144 11.10 12.55 -0.01
CA ARG A 144 11.44 12.88 -1.40
C ARG A 144 12.31 11.82 -2.05
N ILE A 145 13.23 11.22 -1.28
CA ILE A 145 14.02 10.07 -1.76
C ILE A 145 13.09 8.87 -2.02
N ALA A 146 12.16 8.60 -1.10
CA ALA A 146 11.17 7.54 -1.24
C ALA A 146 10.37 7.69 -2.55
N ALA A 147 9.81 8.86 -2.77
CA ALA A 147 9.05 9.17 -3.98
C ALA A 147 9.87 9.00 -5.27
N ALA A 148 11.12 9.49 -5.27
CA ALA A 148 12.02 9.35 -6.42
C ALA A 148 12.38 7.88 -6.70
N ARG A 149 12.58 7.07 -5.64
CA ARG A 149 12.86 5.63 -5.79
C ARG A 149 11.66 4.86 -6.28
N ARG A 150 10.45 5.17 -5.77
CA ARG A 150 9.22 4.55 -6.25
C ARG A 150 9.03 4.79 -7.75
N LEU A 151 9.12 6.04 -8.20
CA LEU A 151 9.01 6.38 -9.62
C LEU A 151 10.08 5.69 -10.48
N ARG A 152 11.31 5.56 -9.95
CA ARG A 152 12.37 4.85 -10.65
C ARG A 152 12.07 3.37 -10.77
N ARG A 153 11.58 2.71 -9.70
CA ARG A 153 11.19 1.29 -9.74
C ARG A 153 10.08 1.04 -10.75
N GLU A 154 9.03 1.86 -10.73
CA GLU A 154 7.94 1.76 -11.70
C GLU A 154 8.46 1.86 -13.14
N SER A 155 9.38 2.80 -13.40
CA SER A 155 10.01 2.97 -14.71
C SER A 155 10.94 1.78 -15.07
N THR A 156 11.71 1.26 -14.10
CA THR A 156 12.62 0.13 -14.33
C THR A 156 11.83 -1.16 -14.52
N ALA A 157 10.77 -1.41 -13.75
CA ALA A 157 9.92 -2.59 -13.91
C ALA A 157 9.29 -2.67 -15.31
N ILE A 158 8.90 -1.53 -15.88
CA ILE A 158 8.41 -1.45 -17.26
C ILE A 158 9.54 -1.80 -18.25
N GLY A 159 10.74 -1.25 -18.03
CA GLY A 159 11.92 -1.52 -18.85
C GLY A 159 12.38 -2.98 -18.76
N ASP A 160 12.42 -3.54 -17.55
CA ASP A 160 12.83 -4.92 -17.29
C ASP A 160 11.83 -5.91 -17.88
N ALA A 161 10.52 -5.65 -17.78
CA ALA A 161 9.49 -6.47 -18.41
C ALA A 161 9.63 -6.46 -19.94
N ALA A 162 9.89 -5.31 -20.54
CA ALA A 162 10.12 -5.17 -21.97
C ALA A 162 11.40 -5.89 -22.42
N PHE A 163 12.49 -5.73 -21.66
CA PHE A 163 13.76 -6.43 -21.91
C PHE A 163 13.64 -7.94 -21.79
N THR A 164 12.97 -8.43 -20.73
CA THR A 164 12.73 -9.87 -20.51
C THR A 164 11.89 -10.46 -21.64
N ALA A 165 10.83 -9.77 -22.07
CA ALA A 165 10.00 -10.20 -23.18
C ALA A 165 10.79 -10.27 -24.50
N ALA A 166 11.66 -9.28 -24.78
CA ALA A 166 12.53 -9.27 -25.95
C ALA A 166 13.56 -10.41 -25.91
N ALA A 167 14.22 -10.62 -24.76
CA ALA A 167 15.20 -11.70 -24.59
C ALA A 167 14.58 -13.09 -24.71
N GLN A 168 13.37 -13.28 -24.20
CA GLN A 168 12.60 -14.54 -24.36
C GLN A 168 12.23 -14.78 -25.82
N ALA A 169 11.85 -13.74 -26.56
CA ALA A 169 11.54 -13.85 -27.99
C ALA A 169 12.77 -14.24 -28.82
N GLU A 170 13.98 -13.85 -28.38
CA GLU A 170 15.26 -14.20 -29.00
C GLU A 170 15.84 -15.56 -28.51
N GLY A 171 15.15 -16.23 -27.56
CA GLY A 171 15.61 -17.51 -26.99
C GLY A 171 16.83 -17.37 -26.08
N GLN A 172 17.12 -16.17 -25.59
CA GLN A 172 18.21 -15.90 -24.65
C GLN A 172 17.74 -16.10 -23.21
N GLY A 173 18.46 -16.90 -22.43
CA GLY A 173 18.29 -16.99 -20.99
C GLY A 173 18.85 -15.72 -20.33
N VAL A 174 18.02 -14.99 -19.58
CA VAL A 174 18.47 -13.86 -18.76
C VAL A 174 18.85 -14.41 -17.38
N ASP A 175 20.15 -14.56 -17.14
CA ASP A 175 20.67 -14.90 -15.82
C ASP A 175 21.10 -13.59 -15.13
N ILE A 176 20.19 -13.05 -14.31
CA ILE A 176 20.50 -11.88 -13.48
C ILE A 176 21.10 -12.42 -12.19
N MET A 177 22.44 -12.37 -12.09
CA MET A 177 23.14 -12.69 -10.84
C MET A 177 22.82 -11.60 -9.81
N SER A 178 21.96 -11.92 -8.84
CA SER A 178 21.65 -11.06 -7.70
C SER A 178 22.35 -11.59 -6.44
N ASP A 179 22.78 -10.65 -5.59
CA ASP A 179 23.29 -10.97 -4.25
C ASP A 179 22.09 -10.97 -3.28
N PRO A 180 21.68 -12.13 -2.71
CA PRO A 180 20.52 -12.20 -1.82
C PRO A 180 20.61 -11.26 -0.61
N ALA A 181 21.81 -11.06 -0.06
CA ALA A 181 22.00 -10.15 1.07
C ALA A 181 21.75 -8.70 0.68
N TRP A 182 22.14 -8.31 -0.51
CA TRP A 182 21.85 -6.98 -1.07
C TRP A 182 20.36 -6.79 -1.33
N GLU A 183 19.67 -7.78 -1.88
CA GLU A 183 18.23 -7.74 -2.16
C GLU A 183 17.44 -7.60 -0.87
N THR A 184 17.75 -8.39 0.16
CA THR A 184 17.11 -8.30 1.48
C THR A 184 17.23 -6.90 2.08
N LEU A 185 18.43 -6.32 2.08
CA LEU A 185 18.66 -4.98 2.61
C LEU A 185 17.99 -3.92 1.76
N ALA A 186 17.97 -4.08 0.44
CA ALA A 186 17.27 -3.18 -0.46
C ALA A 186 15.74 -3.19 -0.24
N ALA A 187 15.15 -4.37 -0.05
CA ALA A 187 13.73 -4.52 0.27
C ALA A 187 13.38 -3.89 1.63
N ALA A 188 14.17 -4.15 2.68
CA ALA A 188 13.99 -3.52 4.00
C ALA A 188 14.10 -1.98 3.92
N ARG A 189 15.08 -1.47 3.19
CA ARG A 189 15.24 -0.03 2.95
C ARG A 189 14.06 0.58 2.20
N ASP A 190 13.53 -0.12 1.21
CA ASP A 190 12.38 0.34 0.44
C ASP A 190 11.10 0.31 1.29
N ALA A 191 10.94 -0.65 2.21
CA ALA A 191 9.87 -0.66 3.20
C ALA A 191 9.93 0.58 4.11
N VAL A 192 11.12 0.91 4.65
CA VAL A 192 11.34 2.12 5.46
C VAL A 192 10.94 3.37 4.72
N LEU A 193 11.36 3.49 3.46
CA LEU A 193 11.04 4.66 2.64
C LEU A 193 9.53 4.80 2.40
N ALA A 194 8.82 3.69 2.17
CA ALA A 194 7.37 3.70 2.03
C ALA A 194 6.66 4.11 3.34
N ALA A 195 7.12 3.61 4.49
CA ALA A 195 6.57 4.01 5.79
C ALA A 195 6.77 5.51 6.09
N VAL A 196 7.93 6.07 5.76
CA VAL A 196 8.19 7.52 5.88
C VAL A 196 7.27 8.31 4.95
N GLU A 197 6.98 7.82 3.74
CA GLU A 197 6.03 8.45 2.83
C GLU A 197 4.61 8.45 3.42
N ALA A 198 4.16 7.36 4.07
CA ALA A 198 2.87 7.30 4.76
C ALA A 198 2.78 8.34 5.89
N VAL A 199 3.82 8.46 6.73
CA VAL A 199 3.87 9.45 7.82
C VAL A 199 3.87 10.88 7.29
N ARG A 200 4.48 11.12 6.13
CA ARG A 200 4.49 12.43 5.49
C ARG A 200 3.08 12.96 5.21
N HIS A 201 2.15 12.11 4.79
CA HIS A 201 0.76 12.52 4.55
C HIS A 201 0.09 13.05 5.83
N VAL A 202 0.34 12.39 6.97
CA VAL A 202 -0.13 12.83 8.28
C VAL A 202 0.56 14.14 8.71
N ALA A 203 1.85 14.28 8.41
CA ALA A 203 2.64 15.46 8.77
C ALA A 203 2.29 16.72 7.97
N PHE A 204 1.81 16.57 6.75
CA PHE A 204 1.53 17.67 5.83
C PHE A 204 0.12 17.54 5.22
N PRO A 205 -0.97 17.63 6.03
CA PRO A 205 -2.32 17.34 5.57
C PRO A 205 -2.79 18.28 4.45
N PHE A 206 -2.30 19.50 4.37
CA PHE A 206 -2.60 20.45 3.30
C PHE A 206 -2.04 20.02 1.92
N LEU A 207 -1.04 19.12 1.90
CA LEU A 207 -0.52 18.52 0.67
C LEU A 207 -1.22 17.19 0.37
N ALA A 208 -1.62 16.45 1.40
CA ALA A 208 -2.21 15.12 1.30
C ALA A 208 -3.44 15.11 0.38
N GLU A 209 -4.42 15.96 0.63
CA GLU A 209 -5.65 16.05 -0.18
C GLU A 209 -5.35 16.28 -1.69
N ARG A 210 -4.42 17.17 -2.00
CA ARG A 210 -4.04 17.44 -3.38
C ARG A 210 -3.33 16.26 -4.03
N GLU A 211 -2.52 15.55 -3.27
CA GLU A 211 -1.75 14.40 -3.75
C GLU A 211 -2.66 13.18 -3.92
N THR A 212 -3.59 12.96 -3.00
CA THR A 212 -4.65 11.95 -3.12
C THR A 212 -5.47 12.14 -4.39
N ARG A 213 -5.98 13.34 -4.64
CA ARG A 213 -6.73 13.64 -5.87
C ARG A 213 -5.91 13.39 -7.15
N ARG A 214 -4.60 13.65 -7.11
CA ARG A 214 -3.71 13.38 -8.24
C ARG A 214 -3.49 11.89 -8.45
N TYR A 215 -3.38 11.14 -7.35
CA TYR A 215 -3.25 9.69 -7.40
C TYR A 215 -4.52 9.05 -7.99
N GLU A 216 -5.68 9.42 -7.49
CA GLU A 216 -6.97 8.95 -7.98
C GLU A 216 -7.16 9.27 -9.47
N ALA A 217 -6.90 10.51 -9.89
CA ALA A 217 -6.96 10.90 -11.30
C ALA A 217 -5.94 10.18 -12.19
N HIS A 218 -4.84 9.67 -11.62
CA HIS A 218 -3.89 8.83 -12.34
C HIS A 218 -4.40 7.40 -12.46
N GLU A 219 -4.92 6.81 -11.39
CA GLU A 219 -5.53 5.47 -11.43
C GLU A 219 -6.74 5.44 -12.38
N GLU A 220 -7.57 6.49 -12.38
CA GLU A 220 -8.66 6.63 -13.34
C GLU A 220 -8.19 6.61 -14.79
N ARG A 221 -7.08 7.28 -15.09
CA ARG A 221 -6.49 7.28 -16.43
C ARG A 221 -5.91 5.93 -16.79
N LYS A 222 -5.26 5.23 -15.87
CA LYS A 222 -4.77 3.85 -16.12
C LYS A 222 -5.88 2.90 -16.53
N VAL A 223 -7.07 3.05 -15.92
CA VAL A 223 -8.24 2.24 -16.27
C VAL A 223 -8.84 2.65 -17.62
N ALA A 224 -8.85 3.96 -17.93
CA ALA A 224 -9.45 4.51 -19.15
C ALA A 224 -8.53 4.44 -20.38
N GLU A 225 -7.22 4.57 -20.18
CA GLU A 225 -6.20 4.65 -21.22
C GLU A 225 -5.08 3.65 -20.94
N VAL A 226 -5.30 2.40 -21.33
CA VAL A 226 -4.15 1.58 -21.72
C VAL A 226 -3.72 2.11 -23.09
N ASP A 227 -2.99 3.22 -23.09
CA ASP A 227 -2.33 3.70 -24.30
C ASP A 227 -1.32 2.64 -24.73
N GLN A 228 -1.76 1.79 -25.66
CA GLN A 228 -0.92 0.81 -26.30
C GLN A 228 -0.16 1.56 -27.41
N VAL A 229 1.09 1.88 -27.15
CA VAL A 229 1.98 2.36 -28.20
C VAL A 229 2.50 1.15 -28.98
N ASP A 230 2.12 1.07 -30.25
CA ASP A 230 2.69 0.11 -31.18
C ASP A 230 4.15 0.51 -31.47
N THR A 231 5.09 -0.29 -30.98
CA THR A 231 6.49 -0.15 -31.32
C THR A 231 6.91 -1.26 -32.26
N PRO A 232 8.05 -1.15 -32.97
CA PRO A 232 8.59 -2.25 -33.79
C PRO A 232 8.82 -3.56 -32.99
N TRP A 233 8.85 -3.45 -31.67
CA TRP A 233 9.11 -4.55 -30.73
C TRP A 233 7.83 -5.11 -30.07
N GLY A 234 6.65 -4.61 -30.46
CA GLY A 234 5.36 -5.00 -29.90
C GLY A 234 4.57 -3.83 -29.30
N ARG A 235 3.39 -4.13 -28.74
CA ARG A 235 2.55 -3.17 -28.04
C ARG A 235 3.00 -3.04 -26.59
N PHE A 236 3.31 -1.83 -26.18
CA PHE A 236 3.67 -1.51 -24.81
C PHE A 236 2.66 -0.53 -24.22
N ALA A 237 2.24 -0.77 -22.98
CA ALA A 237 1.47 0.20 -22.22
C ALA A 237 2.40 1.34 -21.79
N VAL A 238 2.21 2.53 -22.33
CA VAL A 238 2.92 3.73 -21.88
C VAL A 238 2.06 4.39 -20.81
N GLY A 239 2.26 3.97 -19.56
CA GLY A 239 1.75 4.72 -18.42
C GLY A 239 2.55 6.01 -18.27
N GLY A 240 1.89 7.16 -18.24
CA GLY A 240 2.52 8.42 -17.84
C GLY A 240 3.15 8.27 -16.45
N ALA A 241 4.18 9.07 -16.14
CA ALA A 241 4.79 9.07 -14.81
C ALA A 241 3.70 9.22 -13.74
N GLY A 242 3.64 8.26 -12.84
CA GLY A 242 2.69 8.24 -11.73
C GLY A 242 2.80 9.48 -10.83
N PRO A 243 1.87 9.70 -9.92
CA PRO A 243 1.92 10.81 -8.99
C PRO A 243 3.20 10.72 -8.16
N LYS A 244 3.82 11.87 -7.90
CA LYS A 244 5.11 11.95 -7.19
C LYS A 244 5.07 11.30 -5.81
N TYR A 245 3.95 11.38 -5.13
CA TYR A 245 3.74 10.83 -3.78
C TYR A 245 2.49 9.95 -3.78
N ALA A 246 2.56 8.85 -3.05
CA ALA A 246 1.42 7.96 -2.83
C ALA A 246 0.62 8.41 -1.60
N PRO A 247 -0.71 8.23 -1.59
CA PRO A 247 -1.52 8.33 -0.39
C PRO A 247 -1.01 7.41 0.74
N SER A 248 -1.35 7.73 1.99
CA SER A 248 -0.86 6.99 3.17
C SER A 248 -1.19 5.50 3.13
N TRP A 249 -2.38 5.12 2.66
CA TRP A 249 -2.78 3.71 2.54
C TRP A 249 -2.03 2.97 1.43
N VAL A 250 -1.72 3.62 0.30
CA VAL A 250 -0.88 3.03 -0.76
C VAL A 250 0.54 2.83 -0.25
N ALA A 251 1.11 3.85 0.40
CA ALA A 251 2.44 3.76 0.99
C ALA A 251 2.50 2.70 2.11
N ALA A 252 1.42 2.52 2.89
CA ALA A 252 1.32 1.47 3.90
C ALA A 252 1.28 0.07 3.27
N ARG A 253 0.55 -0.12 2.18
CA ARG A 253 0.56 -1.37 1.41
C ARG A 253 1.94 -1.67 0.85
N ASP A 254 2.60 -0.67 0.27
CA ASP A 254 3.97 -0.82 -0.26
C ASP A 254 4.97 -1.18 0.86
N ALA A 255 4.86 -0.57 2.04
CA ALA A 255 5.69 -0.89 3.20
C ALA A 255 5.50 -2.35 3.64
N ALA A 256 4.24 -2.80 3.75
CA ALA A 256 3.92 -4.18 4.09
C ALA A 256 4.45 -5.18 3.06
N GLU A 257 4.25 -4.91 1.77
CA GLU A 257 4.76 -5.77 0.68
C GLU A 257 6.28 -5.88 0.71
N ARG A 258 7.00 -4.75 0.86
CA ARG A 258 8.48 -4.74 0.92
C ARG A 258 9.02 -5.42 2.17
N SER A 259 8.32 -5.32 3.30
CA SER A 259 8.67 -6.07 4.52
C SER A 259 8.54 -7.58 4.29
N ARG A 260 7.46 -8.05 3.65
CA ARG A 260 7.30 -9.47 3.27
C ARG A 260 8.40 -9.94 2.33
N GLN A 261 8.74 -9.10 1.34
CA GLN A 261 9.83 -9.41 0.42
C GLN A 261 11.16 -9.55 1.15
N ALA A 262 11.51 -8.62 2.04
CA ALA A 262 12.74 -8.69 2.81
C ALA A 262 12.81 -9.95 3.70
N ALA A 263 11.70 -10.34 4.32
CA ALA A 263 11.61 -11.57 5.09
C ALA A 263 11.82 -12.83 4.23
N ALA A 264 11.18 -12.84 3.04
CA ALA A 264 11.30 -13.94 2.09
C ALA A 264 12.72 -14.06 1.51
N ASP A 265 13.36 -12.95 1.18
CA ASP A 265 14.72 -12.91 0.66
C ASP A 265 15.75 -13.39 1.71
N LEU A 266 15.50 -13.10 2.99
CA LEU A 266 16.37 -13.51 4.08
C LEU A 266 16.26 -15.01 4.40
N ASN A 267 15.04 -15.54 4.52
CA ASN A 267 14.80 -16.88 5.08
C ASN A 267 13.90 -17.76 4.20
N GLY A 268 13.67 -17.36 2.95
CA GLY A 268 12.84 -18.07 1.98
C GLY A 268 11.35 -17.75 2.09
N PRO A 269 10.54 -18.24 1.13
CA PRO A 269 9.10 -17.95 1.02
C PRO A 269 8.29 -18.16 2.30
N PRO A 270 8.55 -19.22 3.15
CA PRO A 270 7.81 -19.39 4.39
C PRO A 270 7.95 -18.23 5.38
N ALA A 271 9.10 -17.51 5.37
CA ALA A 271 9.28 -16.34 6.22
C ALA A 271 8.45 -15.15 5.72
N GLY A 272 8.29 -14.98 4.41
CA GLY A 272 7.39 -13.99 3.84
C GLY A 272 5.92 -14.26 4.20
N GLU A 273 5.51 -15.54 4.23
CA GLU A 273 4.16 -15.93 4.67
C GLU A 273 3.95 -15.72 6.18
N ALA A 274 4.97 -15.98 6.99
CA ALA A 274 4.92 -15.69 8.42
C ALA A 274 4.81 -14.18 8.68
N GLU A 275 5.57 -13.37 7.94
CA GLU A 275 5.48 -11.91 7.99
C GLU A 275 4.07 -11.44 7.58
N ARG A 276 3.50 -11.99 6.49
CA ARG A 276 2.13 -11.69 6.07
C ARG A 276 1.12 -11.99 7.18
N SER A 277 1.23 -13.15 7.82
CA SER A 277 0.33 -13.55 8.92
C SER A 277 0.41 -12.60 10.11
N TRP A 278 1.62 -12.15 10.45
CA TRP A 278 1.84 -11.14 11.48
C TRP A 278 1.20 -9.79 11.10
N GLN A 279 1.40 -9.34 9.86
CA GLN A 279 0.85 -8.09 9.32
C GLN A 279 -0.69 -8.11 9.34
N VAL A 280 -1.31 -9.23 8.98
CA VAL A 280 -2.78 -9.40 9.05
C VAL A 280 -3.28 -9.23 10.49
N GLY A 281 -2.62 -9.85 11.46
CA GLY A 281 -2.93 -9.66 12.88
C GLY A 281 -2.83 -8.19 13.29
N ARG A 282 -1.75 -7.53 12.91
CA ARG A 282 -1.50 -6.13 13.22
C ARG A 282 -2.49 -5.17 12.56
N LEU A 283 -2.87 -5.45 11.31
CA LEU A 283 -3.90 -4.70 10.59
C LEU A 283 -5.25 -4.77 11.32
N VAL A 284 -5.68 -5.97 11.72
CA VAL A 284 -6.93 -6.15 12.47
C VAL A 284 -6.93 -5.38 13.80
N GLU A 285 -5.81 -5.35 14.53
CA GLU A 285 -5.65 -4.53 15.72
C GLU A 285 -5.83 -3.04 15.42
N ARG A 286 -5.23 -2.56 14.33
CA ARG A 286 -5.35 -1.16 13.88
C ARG A 286 -6.78 -0.78 13.47
N LEU A 287 -7.50 -1.70 12.84
CA LEU A 287 -8.90 -1.49 12.43
C LEU A 287 -9.87 -1.41 13.61
N ARG A 288 -9.50 -1.97 14.76
CA ARG A 288 -10.31 -2.01 16.00
C ARG A 288 -9.88 -0.99 17.05
N ALA A 289 -8.73 -0.32 16.86
CA ALA A 289 -8.25 0.68 17.80
C ALA A 289 -9.24 1.85 17.88
N GLU A 290 -9.65 2.23 19.10
CA GLU A 290 -10.57 3.37 19.36
C GLU A 290 -9.85 4.72 19.21
#